data_d35dfee56df51481b01b4d8648f5570f
#
_entry.id   d35dfee56df51481b01b4d8648f5570f
#
_cell.length_a   1.000
_cell.length_b   1.000
_cell.length_c   1.000
_cell.angle_alpha   90.00
_cell.angle_beta   90.00
_cell.angle_gamma   90.00
#
_symmetry.space_group_name_H-M   'P 1'
#
loop_
_entity.id
_entity.type
_entity.pdbx_description
1 polymer ?
#
loop_
_entity_poly.entity_id
_entity_poly.type
_entity_poly.pdbx_seq_one_letter_code
_entity_poly.pdbx_strand_id
1 'polypeptide(L)'
;MDTTTLSTVKILDVKPILTDKQLEKKEGKFINEKHYHTIIKSNYDVYGILEDGTRQLLLKFRKNVIPVNICNTAFEALEKHAQHKNYNRGAASGSLDIKKLPSYVGKITKKDKFRIYYNTKRGNKTNDNVGNMALSNIAGYYDKPDRNEYLKLKTKTKTKTIKKISTHSIANGKDRFGIPLCRTTQFTKNEVEKWNNTLPLIHHINKQFKLLVPDRYKIQLERAQLTPAYQIAKTAYSTLTINYDWRTACHKDKGDYEEGFGNLIVLEKQKPHNTDIKPFTGGYIGFPKWGICVDVCQGDFLAMDVHEWHCNTLIKGSGRLSIVCYLRKNMINCRNHE
;
A
#
# COMPACT_ATOMS: atom_id res chain seq x y z
N MET A 1 -28.28 20.83 15.72
CA MET A 1 -28.55 19.38 15.60
C MET A 1 -28.51 19.06 14.13
N ASP A 2 -27.35 18.64 13.62
CA ASP A 2 -27.21 18.24 12.22
C ASP A 2 -27.81 16.85 12.04
N THR A 3 -28.97 16.81 11.44
CA THR A 3 -29.60 15.60 10.91
C THR A 3 -28.77 15.14 9.69
N THR A 4 -27.63 14.51 9.93
CA THR A 4 -26.94 13.75 8.91
C THR A 4 -27.89 12.62 8.51
N THR A 5 -28.60 12.79 7.40
CA THR A 5 -29.37 11.73 6.76
C THR A 5 -28.44 10.55 6.59
N LEU A 6 -28.61 9.50 7.40
CA LEU A 6 -27.92 8.24 7.26
C LEU A 6 -28.23 7.71 5.86
N SER A 7 -27.36 7.99 4.92
CA SER A 7 -27.54 7.49 3.55
C SER A 7 -27.56 5.97 3.60
N THR A 8 -28.64 5.38 3.08
CA THR A 8 -28.92 3.94 3.11
C THR A 8 -27.71 3.17 2.57
N VAL A 9 -27.23 2.18 3.33
CA VAL A 9 -26.18 1.26 2.89
C VAL A 9 -26.82 0.18 2.02
N LYS A 10 -26.33 0.03 0.80
CA LYS A 10 -26.76 -1.03 -0.12
C LYS A 10 -25.87 -2.28 0.06
N ILE A 11 -26.44 -3.43 -0.11
CA ILE A 11 -25.72 -4.71 -0.14
C ILE A 11 -25.65 -5.19 -1.58
N LEU A 12 -24.47 -5.61 -2.00
CA LEU A 12 -24.22 -6.14 -3.34
C LEU A 12 -23.49 -7.48 -3.25
N ASP A 13 -24.13 -8.51 -3.75
CA ASP A 13 -23.53 -9.83 -3.95
C ASP A 13 -23.05 -9.96 -5.40
N VAL A 14 -21.79 -10.35 -5.59
CA VAL A 14 -21.16 -10.48 -6.91
C VAL A 14 -20.61 -11.88 -7.10
N LYS A 15 -20.65 -12.37 -8.34
CA LYS A 15 -20.04 -13.64 -8.73
C LYS A 15 -18.73 -13.40 -9.50
N PRO A 16 -17.76 -14.31 -9.44
CA PRO A 16 -16.53 -14.18 -10.21
C PRO A 16 -16.82 -14.16 -11.71
N ILE A 17 -16.24 -13.19 -12.42
CA ILE A 17 -16.24 -13.12 -13.90
C ILE A 17 -14.93 -13.63 -14.52
N LEU A 18 -13.91 -13.79 -13.69
CA LEU A 18 -12.62 -14.35 -14.05
C LEU A 18 -12.18 -15.36 -13.00
N THR A 19 -11.54 -16.45 -13.46
CA THR A 19 -10.90 -17.42 -12.57
C THR A 19 -9.55 -16.89 -12.06
N ASP A 20 -9.05 -17.43 -10.94
CA ASP A 20 -7.71 -17.05 -10.42
C ASP A 20 -6.60 -17.33 -11.44
N LYS A 21 -6.68 -18.43 -12.20
CA LYS A 21 -5.74 -18.75 -13.29
C LYS A 21 -5.73 -17.70 -14.43
N GLN A 22 -6.88 -17.10 -14.73
CA GLN A 22 -6.99 -16.00 -15.69
C GLN A 22 -6.38 -14.70 -15.11
N LEU A 23 -6.55 -14.46 -13.82
CA LEU A 23 -6.03 -13.30 -13.11
C LEU A 23 -4.51 -13.36 -12.92
N GLU A 24 -3.93 -14.53 -12.65
CA GLU A 24 -2.49 -14.74 -12.63
C GLU A 24 -1.82 -14.30 -13.97
N LYS A 25 -2.49 -14.58 -15.12
CA LYS A 25 -2.04 -14.10 -16.43
C LYS A 25 -2.18 -12.59 -16.60
N LYS A 26 -2.99 -11.94 -15.77
CA LYS A 26 -3.19 -10.48 -15.74
C LYS A 26 -2.31 -9.78 -14.70
N GLU A 27 -1.59 -10.51 -13.83
CA GLU A 27 -0.68 -9.92 -12.85
C GLU A 27 0.33 -8.98 -13.53
N GLY A 28 0.40 -7.74 -13.05
CA GLY A 28 1.23 -6.67 -13.64
C GLY A 28 0.69 -6.07 -14.93
N LYS A 29 -0.56 -6.33 -15.31
CA LYS A 29 -1.23 -5.66 -16.44
C LYS A 29 -2.17 -4.58 -15.93
N PHE A 30 -2.24 -3.46 -16.67
CA PHE A 30 -3.18 -2.39 -16.40
C PHE A 30 -4.56 -2.75 -16.96
N ILE A 31 -5.59 -2.75 -16.11
CA ILE A 31 -6.97 -3.07 -16.49
C ILE A 31 -7.75 -1.75 -16.64
N ASN A 32 -8.46 -1.59 -17.74
CA ASN A 32 -9.22 -0.38 -18.04
C ASN A 32 -10.64 -0.46 -17.45
N GLU A 33 -11.28 0.70 -17.29
CA GLU A 33 -12.61 0.87 -16.72
C GLU A 33 -13.69 0.02 -17.42
N LYS A 34 -13.61 -0.15 -18.74
CA LYS A 34 -14.54 -0.97 -19.54
C LYS A 34 -14.59 -2.46 -19.15
N HIS A 35 -13.65 -2.92 -18.34
CA HIS A 35 -13.66 -4.28 -17.77
C HIS A 35 -14.72 -4.44 -16.67
N TYR A 36 -15.10 -3.34 -16.02
CA TYR A 36 -15.97 -3.36 -14.85
C TYR A 36 -17.41 -3.07 -15.25
N HIS A 37 -18.31 -3.96 -14.84
CA HIS A 37 -19.75 -3.84 -15.15
C HIS A 37 -20.45 -2.91 -14.16
N THR A 38 -19.91 -2.75 -12.96
CA THR A 38 -20.48 -1.92 -11.91
C THR A 38 -19.44 -0.96 -11.34
N ILE A 39 -19.79 0.34 -11.34
CA ILE A 39 -19.04 1.40 -10.66
C ILE A 39 -19.81 1.81 -9.41
N ILE A 40 -19.22 1.55 -8.25
CA ILE A 40 -19.79 1.86 -6.94
C ILE A 40 -19.49 3.32 -6.61
N LYS A 41 -20.54 4.13 -6.37
CA LYS A 41 -20.45 5.57 -6.08
C LYS A 41 -21.23 6.01 -4.83
N SER A 42 -21.81 5.07 -4.10
CA SER A 42 -22.58 5.31 -2.88
C SER A 42 -22.22 4.29 -1.80
N ASN A 43 -22.81 4.36 -0.62
CA ASN A 43 -22.52 3.44 0.48
C ASN A 43 -22.90 2.00 0.13
N TYR A 44 -21.92 1.10 0.20
CA TYR A 44 -22.09 -0.31 -0.12
C TYR A 44 -21.31 -1.22 0.83
N ASP A 45 -21.90 -2.38 1.11
CA ASP A 45 -21.24 -3.59 1.59
C ASP A 45 -21.26 -4.60 0.44
N VAL A 46 -20.08 -5.07 -0.01
CA VAL A 46 -19.96 -5.96 -1.17
C VAL A 46 -19.40 -7.30 -0.75
N TYR A 47 -20.08 -8.33 -1.20
CA TYR A 47 -19.69 -9.71 -0.93
C TYR A 47 -19.49 -10.49 -2.23
N GLY A 48 -18.44 -11.29 -2.27
CA GLY A 48 -18.21 -12.29 -3.30
C GLY A 48 -18.93 -13.59 -2.97
N ILE A 49 -19.63 -14.15 -3.92
CA ILE A 49 -20.22 -15.50 -3.79
C ILE A 49 -19.27 -16.49 -4.47
N LEU A 50 -18.66 -17.35 -3.66
CA LEU A 50 -17.75 -18.40 -4.11
C LEU A 50 -18.52 -19.54 -4.80
N GLU A 51 -17.80 -20.46 -5.46
CA GLU A 51 -18.40 -21.58 -6.18
C GLU A 51 -19.20 -22.53 -5.28
N ASP A 52 -18.80 -22.68 -4.02
CA ASP A 52 -19.50 -23.46 -2.98
C ASP A 52 -20.70 -22.73 -2.35
N GLY A 53 -21.02 -21.51 -2.81
CA GLY A 53 -22.06 -20.66 -2.25
C GLY A 53 -21.63 -19.84 -1.03
N THR A 54 -20.40 -19.99 -0.54
CA THR A 54 -19.88 -19.21 0.58
C THR A 54 -19.85 -17.71 0.25
N ARG A 55 -20.28 -16.88 1.18
CA ARG A 55 -20.30 -15.43 1.05
C ARG A 55 -19.09 -14.81 1.75
N GLN A 56 -18.19 -14.22 0.98
CA GLN A 56 -16.97 -13.57 1.45
C GLN A 56 -17.11 -12.05 1.40
N LEU A 57 -16.83 -11.35 2.49
CA LEU A 57 -16.77 -9.88 2.49
C LEU A 57 -15.57 -9.41 1.65
N LEU A 58 -15.83 -8.66 0.58
CA LEU A 58 -14.80 -8.07 -0.29
C LEU A 58 -14.43 -6.66 0.14
N LEU A 59 -15.45 -5.85 0.42
CA LEU A 59 -15.24 -4.45 0.81
C LEU A 59 -16.46 -3.84 1.51
N LYS A 60 -16.20 -2.77 2.27
CA LYS A 60 -17.21 -1.82 2.75
C LYS A 60 -16.81 -0.41 2.38
N PHE A 61 -17.70 0.30 1.69
CA PHE A 61 -17.49 1.65 1.20
C PHE A 61 -18.45 2.64 1.82
N ARG A 62 -17.94 3.76 2.31
CA ARG A 62 -18.74 4.84 2.92
C ARG A 62 -18.30 6.19 2.38
N LYS A 63 -19.27 6.98 2.00
CA LYS A 63 -19.12 8.35 1.50
C LYS A 63 -19.04 9.35 2.65
N ASN A 64 -18.16 10.34 2.52
CA ASN A 64 -18.11 11.54 3.35
C ASN A 64 -18.03 11.27 4.86
N VAL A 65 -17.23 10.28 5.27
CA VAL A 65 -17.06 9.88 6.68
C VAL A 65 -15.76 10.38 7.31
N ILE A 66 -14.89 11.01 6.53
CA ILE A 66 -13.67 11.65 6.99
C ILE A 66 -13.81 13.17 6.80
N PRO A 67 -13.58 13.99 7.84
CA PRO A 67 -13.68 15.45 7.73
C PRO A 67 -12.73 16.04 6.70
N VAL A 68 -13.22 16.96 5.86
CA VAL A 68 -12.45 17.54 4.75
C VAL A 68 -11.21 18.30 5.22
N ASN A 69 -11.31 19.04 6.33
CA ASN A 69 -10.17 19.76 6.90
C ASN A 69 -9.03 18.81 7.29
N ILE A 70 -9.34 17.64 7.85
CA ILE A 70 -8.34 16.61 8.18
C ILE A 70 -7.72 16.03 6.89
N CYS A 71 -8.52 15.82 5.85
CA CYS A 71 -8.04 15.39 4.55
C CYS A 71 -7.05 16.40 3.96
N ASN A 72 -7.38 17.68 4.01
CA ASN A 72 -6.57 18.76 3.47
C ASN A 72 -5.21 18.89 4.20
N THR A 73 -5.23 18.91 5.53
CA THR A 73 -4.00 18.94 6.34
C THR A 73 -3.09 17.75 6.03
N ALA A 74 -3.67 16.55 5.90
CA ALA A 74 -2.89 15.37 5.56
C ALA A 74 -2.37 15.38 4.12
N PHE A 75 -3.13 15.95 3.16
CA PHE A 75 -2.66 16.12 1.78
C PHE A 75 -1.40 16.98 1.75
N GLU A 76 -1.42 18.15 2.35
CA GLU A 76 -0.28 19.08 2.42
C GLU A 76 0.95 18.43 3.07
N ALA A 77 0.73 17.68 4.15
CA ALA A 77 1.80 16.98 4.85
C ALA A 77 2.47 15.89 3.99
N LEU A 78 1.71 15.19 3.14
CA LEU A 78 2.15 14.00 2.43
C LEU A 78 2.51 14.23 0.95
N GLU A 79 2.02 15.30 0.31
CA GLU A 79 2.16 15.53 -1.13
C GLU A 79 3.62 15.40 -1.60
N LYS A 80 4.52 16.15 -0.99
CA LYS A 80 5.95 16.16 -1.37
C LYS A 80 6.60 14.78 -1.20
N HIS A 81 6.26 14.07 -0.12
CA HIS A 81 6.78 12.73 0.12
C HIS A 81 6.26 11.72 -0.92
N ALA A 82 4.98 11.80 -1.28
CA ALA A 82 4.36 10.92 -2.25
C ALA A 82 4.95 11.06 -3.67
N GLN A 83 5.49 12.22 -4.03
CA GLN A 83 6.10 12.52 -5.34
C GLN A 83 7.52 11.95 -5.50
N HIS A 84 8.15 11.40 -4.46
CA HIS A 84 9.45 10.75 -4.61
C HIS A 84 9.35 9.49 -5.49
N LYS A 85 10.27 9.39 -6.46
CA LYS A 85 10.33 8.24 -7.36
C LYS A 85 10.77 6.97 -6.64
N ASN A 86 10.04 5.89 -6.85
CA ASN A 86 10.32 4.57 -6.31
C ASN A 86 10.33 3.53 -7.44
N TYR A 87 11.22 2.56 -7.39
CA TYR A 87 11.38 1.52 -8.41
C TYR A 87 11.16 0.11 -7.85
N ASN A 88 10.60 -0.02 -6.65
CA ASN A 88 10.49 -1.28 -5.90
C ASN A 88 9.04 -1.70 -5.59
N ARG A 89 8.08 -1.35 -6.48
CA ARG A 89 6.66 -1.66 -6.25
C ARG A 89 6.19 -2.98 -6.89
N GLY A 90 7.12 -3.75 -7.47
CA GLY A 90 6.83 -5.09 -8.01
C GLY A 90 5.70 -5.10 -9.03
N ALA A 91 4.77 -6.05 -8.90
CA ALA A 91 3.64 -6.22 -9.82
C ALA A 91 2.74 -4.99 -9.91
N ALA A 92 2.56 -4.24 -8.82
CA ALA A 92 1.75 -3.03 -8.81
C ALA A 92 2.25 -1.94 -9.78
N SER A 93 3.56 -1.91 -10.12
CA SER A 93 4.11 -0.99 -11.12
C SER A 93 4.11 -1.53 -12.56
N GLY A 94 3.52 -2.69 -12.77
CA GLY A 94 3.39 -3.30 -14.08
C GLY A 94 4.58 -4.18 -14.48
N SER A 95 4.38 -4.97 -15.53
CA SER A 95 5.43 -5.82 -16.10
C SER A 95 6.51 -4.99 -16.76
N LEU A 96 7.77 -5.41 -16.62
CA LEU A 96 8.91 -4.76 -17.25
C LEU A 96 8.96 -5.05 -18.76
N ASP A 97 9.24 -4.02 -19.53
CA ASP A 97 9.65 -4.17 -20.93
C ASP A 97 11.19 -4.24 -21.01
N ILE A 98 11.70 -5.46 -21.11
CA ILE A 98 13.14 -5.71 -21.16
C ILE A 98 13.81 -5.01 -22.37
N LYS A 99 13.07 -4.83 -23.46
CA LYS A 99 13.58 -4.18 -24.69
C LYS A 99 13.85 -2.69 -24.51
N LYS A 100 13.20 -2.07 -23.51
CA LYS A 100 13.35 -0.63 -23.20
C LYS A 100 14.39 -0.36 -22.11
N LEU A 101 15.13 -1.37 -21.66
CA LEU A 101 16.16 -1.16 -20.65
C LEU A 101 17.30 -0.30 -21.21
N PRO A 102 17.86 0.61 -20.41
CA PRO A 102 19.02 1.40 -20.82
C PRO A 102 20.21 0.53 -21.20
N SER A 103 20.99 0.95 -22.17
CA SER A 103 22.19 0.23 -22.66
C SER A 103 23.28 0.06 -21.60
N TYR A 104 23.28 0.88 -20.55
CA TYR A 104 24.20 0.76 -19.42
C TYR A 104 23.87 -0.42 -18.47
N VAL A 105 22.70 -1.02 -18.58
CA VAL A 105 22.38 -2.27 -17.91
C VAL A 105 23.25 -3.35 -18.53
N GLY A 106 24.29 -3.75 -17.80
CA GLY A 106 25.27 -4.73 -18.27
C GLY A 106 24.67 -6.15 -18.33
N LYS A 107 25.48 -7.17 -18.03
CA LYS A 107 25.01 -8.56 -17.99
C LYS A 107 23.89 -8.72 -16.96
N ILE A 108 22.73 -9.21 -17.40
CA ILE A 108 21.60 -9.56 -16.53
C ILE A 108 21.99 -10.83 -15.75
N THR A 109 22.04 -10.73 -14.42
CA THR A 109 22.38 -11.86 -13.54
C THR A 109 21.16 -12.64 -13.06
N LYS A 110 20.02 -11.93 -12.85
CA LYS A 110 18.73 -12.50 -12.47
C LYS A 110 17.63 -11.61 -13.00
N LYS A 111 16.61 -12.20 -13.59
CA LYS A 111 15.42 -11.49 -14.04
C LYS A 111 14.15 -12.16 -13.55
N ASP A 112 13.15 -11.36 -13.28
CA ASP A 112 11.76 -11.77 -13.12
C ASP A 112 10.84 -10.88 -13.97
N LYS A 113 9.53 -11.09 -13.90
CA LYS A 113 8.54 -10.35 -14.67
C LYS A 113 8.45 -8.86 -14.32
N PHE A 114 8.87 -8.47 -13.12
CA PHE A 114 8.66 -7.12 -12.58
C PHE A 114 9.97 -6.42 -12.20
N ARG A 115 11.07 -7.16 -12.18
CA ARG A 115 12.35 -6.67 -11.70
C ARG A 115 13.51 -7.42 -12.34
N ILE A 116 14.58 -6.70 -12.66
CA ILE A 116 15.80 -7.30 -13.18
C ILE A 116 16.95 -6.97 -12.25
N TYR A 117 17.76 -7.97 -11.93
CA TYR A 117 19.04 -7.81 -11.27
C TYR A 117 20.14 -7.83 -12.33
N TYR A 118 21.06 -6.89 -12.28
CA TYR A 118 22.14 -6.75 -13.23
C TYR A 118 23.46 -6.34 -12.54
N ASN A 119 24.58 -6.62 -13.22
CA ASN A 119 25.90 -6.15 -12.80
C ASN A 119 26.18 -4.78 -13.43
N THR A 120 26.57 -3.80 -12.63
CA THR A 120 27.08 -2.53 -13.15
C THR A 120 28.48 -2.73 -13.71
N LYS A 121 28.78 -2.12 -14.88
CA LYS A 121 30.12 -2.17 -15.53
C LYS A 121 31.24 -1.50 -14.71
N ARG A 122 30.90 -0.75 -13.67
CA ARG A 122 31.87 -0.13 -12.75
C ARG A 122 32.30 -1.14 -11.71
N GLY A 123 33.32 -1.92 -12.01
CA GLY A 123 34.28 -2.68 -11.20
C GLY A 123 33.96 -3.17 -9.79
N ASN A 124 32.92 -2.70 -9.15
CA ASN A 124 32.49 -3.14 -7.83
C ASN A 124 31.24 -4.02 -7.94
N LYS A 125 31.31 -5.20 -7.37
CA LYS A 125 30.35 -6.30 -7.31
C LYS A 125 28.99 -5.95 -6.67
N THR A 126 28.39 -4.80 -6.97
CA THR A 126 27.05 -4.46 -6.50
C THR A 126 26.05 -4.87 -7.56
N ASN A 127 25.35 -5.98 -7.28
CA ASN A 127 24.13 -6.28 -8.02
C ASN A 127 23.11 -5.18 -7.73
N ASP A 128 22.72 -4.48 -8.74
CA ASP A 128 21.63 -3.50 -8.68
C ASP A 128 20.35 -4.09 -9.26
N ASN A 129 19.23 -3.43 -9.05
CA ASN A 129 17.95 -3.86 -9.60
C ASN A 129 17.22 -2.69 -10.25
N VAL A 130 16.44 -2.99 -11.27
CA VAL A 130 15.58 -2.03 -11.95
C VAL A 130 14.15 -2.54 -12.01
N GLY A 131 13.20 -1.65 -11.74
CA GLY A 131 11.77 -1.84 -11.84
C GLY A 131 11.14 -0.67 -12.59
N ASN A 132 9.83 -0.72 -12.85
CA ASN A 132 9.11 0.44 -13.36
C ASN A 132 9.02 1.52 -12.29
N MET A 133 9.12 2.78 -12.72
CA MET A 133 9.00 3.95 -11.84
C MET A 133 7.56 4.05 -11.29
N ALA A 134 7.47 4.37 -10.02
CA ALA A 134 6.23 4.61 -9.30
C ALA A 134 6.35 5.88 -8.44
N LEU A 135 5.29 6.65 -8.35
CA LEU A 135 5.10 7.68 -7.33
C LEU A 135 4.30 7.08 -6.18
N SER A 136 4.96 6.17 -5.45
CA SER A 136 4.37 5.35 -4.40
C SER A 136 5.38 5.10 -3.29
N ASN A 137 5.14 5.68 -2.13
CA ASN A 137 6.05 5.69 -1.00
C ASN A 137 5.37 5.17 0.26
N ILE A 138 6.14 4.91 1.30
CA ILE A 138 5.65 4.39 2.59
C ILE A 138 5.97 5.35 3.73
N ALA A 139 5.06 5.40 4.71
CA ALA A 139 5.27 6.06 6.00
C ALA A 139 4.91 5.10 7.15
N GLY A 140 5.26 5.45 8.39
CA GLY A 140 5.15 4.58 9.55
C GLY A 140 6.36 3.67 9.70
N TYR A 141 6.12 2.38 9.87
CA TYR A 141 7.16 1.37 10.12
C TYR A 141 7.25 0.36 9.00
N TYR A 142 8.43 -0.26 8.86
CA TYR A 142 8.70 -1.23 7.80
C TYR A 142 9.54 -2.40 8.31
N ASP A 143 9.23 -3.61 7.85
CA ASP A 143 9.82 -4.88 8.27
C ASP A 143 11.15 -5.22 7.58
N LYS A 144 11.91 -4.22 7.16
CA LYS A 144 13.24 -4.37 6.55
C LYS A 144 14.17 -3.27 7.03
N PRO A 145 15.48 -3.55 7.18
CA PRO A 145 16.45 -2.55 7.63
C PRO A 145 16.60 -1.41 6.63
N ASP A 146 17.04 -0.27 7.12
CA ASP A 146 17.54 0.80 6.25
C ASP A 146 18.80 0.35 5.53
N ARG A 147 18.93 0.70 4.23
CA ARG A 147 20.12 0.33 3.43
C ARG A 147 21.41 0.86 4.03
N ASN A 148 21.38 2.07 4.57
CA ASN A 148 22.58 2.70 5.16
C ASN A 148 22.93 2.08 6.51
N GLU A 149 21.96 1.75 7.34
CA GLU A 149 22.17 1.00 8.59
C GLU A 149 22.69 -0.40 8.29
N TYR A 150 22.14 -1.06 7.28
CA TYR A 150 22.64 -2.34 6.80
C TYR A 150 24.10 -2.28 6.34
N LEU A 151 24.49 -1.24 5.58
CA LEU A 151 25.87 -1.05 5.15
C LEU A 151 26.82 -0.75 6.32
N LYS A 152 26.38 0.04 7.31
CA LYS A 152 27.14 0.30 8.55
C LYS A 152 27.36 -0.97 9.36
N LEU A 153 26.35 -1.82 9.52
CA LEU A 153 26.44 -3.12 10.17
C LEU A 153 27.41 -4.04 9.43
N LYS A 154 27.36 -4.07 8.11
CA LYS A 154 28.28 -4.86 7.26
C LYS A 154 29.73 -4.39 7.35
N THR A 155 29.97 -3.10 7.54
CA THR A 155 31.32 -2.53 7.69
C THR A 155 31.87 -2.79 9.08
N LYS A 156 31.07 -2.69 10.14
CA LYS A 156 31.47 -3.04 11.52
C LYS A 156 31.81 -4.51 11.69
N THR A 157 31.18 -5.42 10.92
CA THR A 157 31.46 -6.87 10.98
C THR A 157 32.78 -7.26 10.31
N LYS A 158 33.45 -6.36 9.56
CA LYS A 158 34.78 -6.61 8.97
C LYS A 158 35.94 -6.43 9.96
N THR A 159 35.74 -5.82 11.11
CA THR A 159 36.73 -5.64 12.15
C THR A 159 36.74 -6.84 13.11
N LYS A 160 37.63 -7.73 12.86
CA LYS A 160 38.37 -8.79 13.61
C LYS A 160 37.69 -9.67 14.67
N THR A 161 36.55 -9.38 15.28
CA THR A 161 36.10 -10.17 16.45
C THR A 161 34.80 -10.94 16.29
N ILE A 162 34.10 -10.82 15.17
CA ILE A 162 32.82 -11.48 14.96
C ILE A 162 32.88 -12.41 13.72
N LYS A 163 33.80 -13.34 13.75
CA LYS A 163 33.98 -14.35 12.66
C LYS A 163 32.83 -15.41 12.60
N LYS A 164 31.84 -15.38 13.49
CA LYS A 164 30.77 -16.40 13.54
C LYS A 164 29.35 -15.90 13.64
N ILE A 165 29.08 -14.60 13.56
CA ILE A 165 27.70 -14.15 13.28
C ILE A 165 27.52 -14.32 11.80
N SER A 166 26.63 -15.20 11.43
CA SER A 166 26.35 -15.54 10.04
C SER A 166 26.11 -14.24 9.26
N THR A 167 27.07 -13.89 8.41
CA THR A 167 26.98 -12.82 7.42
C THR A 167 25.70 -12.95 6.57
N HIS A 168 25.12 -14.15 6.54
CA HIS A 168 23.89 -14.51 5.87
C HIS A 168 22.63 -13.89 6.55
N SER A 169 22.55 -13.86 7.88
CA SER A 169 21.42 -13.26 8.61
C SER A 169 21.34 -11.74 8.41
N ILE A 170 22.48 -11.05 8.51
CA ILE A 170 22.57 -9.61 8.24
C ILE A 170 22.33 -9.34 6.75
N ALA A 171 22.82 -10.18 5.84
CA ALA A 171 22.62 -10.06 4.39
C ALA A 171 21.13 -10.15 3.99
N ASN A 172 20.33 -10.87 4.76
CA ASN A 172 18.88 -11.00 4.54
C ASN A 172 18.02 -10.02 5.37
N GLY A 173 18.64 -9.04 6.04
CA GLY A 173 17.92 -8.07 6.86
C GLY A 173 17.37 -8.66 8.15
N LYS A 174 18.06 -9.64 8.74
CA LYS A 174 17.74 -10.26 10.03
C LYS A 174 18.86 -10.03 11.03
N ASP A 175 18.52 -10.02 12.31
CA ASP A 175 19.53 -10.01 13.37
C ASP A 175 20.22 -11.40 13.50
N ARG A 176 21.15 -11.52 14.48
CA ARG A 176 21.86 -12.78 14.77
C ARG A 176 20.96 -13.98 15.10
N PHE A 177 19.70 -13.73 15.45
CA PHE A 177 18.69 -14.76 15.74
C PHE A 177 17.74 -15.00 14.55
N GLY A 178 17.99 -14.39 13.38
CA GLY A 178 17.15 -14.53 12.21
C GLY A 178 15.89 -13.68 12.24
N ILE A 179 15.78 -12.71 13.16
CA ILE A 179 14.62 -11.83 13.32
C ILE A 179 14.78 -10.64 12.36
N PRO A 180 13.76 -10.28 11.57
CA PRO A 180 13.77 -9.09 10.72
C PRO A 180 14.11 -7.82 11.50
N LEU A 181 14.99 -7.00 10.93
CA LEU A 181 15.32 -5.69 11.48
C LEU A 181 14.26 -4.69 11.01
N CYS A 182 13.34 -4.36 11.89
CA CYS A 182 12.32 -3.35 11.62
C CYS A 182 12.87 -1.94 11.76
N ARG A 183 12.26 -0.99 11.08
CA ARG A 183 12.68 0.41 11.10
C ARG A 183 11.52 1.38 11.00
N THR A 184 11.70 2.57 11.53
CA THR A 184 10.91 3.74 11.17
C THR A 184 11.26 4.17 9.74
N THR A 185 10.28 4.51 8.93
CA THR A 185 10.53 5.05 7.58
C THR A 185 11.21 6.41 7.65
N GLN A 186 11.95 6.77 6.58
CA GLN A 186 12.68 8.04 6.55
C GLN A 186 11.75 9.26 6.70
N PHE A 187 10.58 9.22 6.08
CA PHE A 187 9.59 10.28 6.24
C PHE A 187 9.16 10.43 7.70
N THR A 188 8.74 9.36 8.33
CA THR A 188 8.26 9.38 9.74
C THR A 188 9.36 9.83 10.71
N LYS A 189 10.62 9.50 10.42
CA LYS A 189 11.77 9.86 11.25
C LYS A 189 12.21 11.32 11.06
N ASN A 190 12.21 11.81 9.82
CA ASN A 190 12.84 13.08 9.49
C ASN A 190 11.85 14.24 9.34
N GLU A 191 10.58 13.96 9.03
CA GLU A 191 9.53 14.96 8.80
C GLU A 191 8.49 14.89 9.93
N VAL A 192 8.95 15.02 11.18
CA VAL A 192 8.14 14.77 12.39
C VAL A 192 6.87 15.62 12.44
N GLU A 193 6.95 16.90 12.10
CA GLU A 193 5.78 17.79 12.08
C GLU A 193 4.73 17.32 11.06
N LYS A 194 5.15 17.01 9.84
CA LYS A 194 4.26 16.49 8.78
C LYS A 194 3.67 15.13 9.16
N TRP A 195 4.49 14.29 9.79
CA TRP A 195 3.99 13.02 10.32
C TRP A 195 2.90 13.24 11.35
N ASN A 196 3.11 14.13 12.32
CA ASN A 196 2.12 14.48 13.33
C ASN A 196 0.84 15.06 12.71
N ASN A 197 0.94 15.88 11.68
CA ASN A 197 -0.20 16.41 10.92
C ASN A 197 -0.97 15.32 10.15
N THR A 198 -0.37 14.16 9.93
CA THR A 198 -1.02 13.00 9.30
C THR A 198 -1.77 12.12 10.32
N LEU A 199 -1.39 12.12 11.60
CA LEU A 199 -1.97 11.23 12.61
C LEU A 199 -3.50 11.39 12.80
N PRO A 200 -4.08 12.59 12.80
CA PRO A 200 -5.54 12.75 12.92
C PRO A 200 -6.30 11.99 11.82
N LEU A 201 -5.79 11.99 10.59
CA LEU A 201 -6.36 11.22 9.48
C LEU A 201 -6.30 9.71 9.77
N ILE A 202 -5.16 9.20 10.23
CA ILE A 202 -4.98 7.78 10.54
C ILE A 202 -5.94 7.35 11.66
N HIS A 203 -6.15 8.18 12.67
CA HIS A 203 -7.11 7.91 13.73
C HIS A 203 -8.56 7.84 13.21
N HIS A 204 -8.95 8.73 12.28
CA HIS A 204 -10.26 8.66 11.65
C HIS A 204 -10.43 7.39 10.81
N ILE A 205 -9.42 7.01 10.03
CA ILE A 205 -9.40 5.74 9.28
C ILE A 205 -9.57 4.55 10.23
N ASN A 206 -8.81 4.52 11.32
CA ASN A 206 -8.87 3.46 12.33
C ASN A 206 -10.25 3.38 13.00
N LYS A 207 -10.88 4.52 13.29
CA LYS A 207 -12.24 4.59 13.82
C LYS A 207 -13.26 3.99 12.85
N GLN A 208 -13.16 4.33 11.56
CA GLN A 208 -14.05 3.78 10.52
C GLN A 208 -13.84 2.27 10.34
N PHE A 209 -12.59 1.79 10.38
CA PHE A 209 -12.30 0.36 10.31
C PHE A 209 -12.94 -0.40 11.47
N LYS A 210 -12.77 0.10 12.71
CA LYS A 210 -13.40 -0.46 13.91
C LYS A 210 -14.91 -0.53 13.79
N LEU A 211 -15.53 0.53 13.28
CA LEU A 211 -16.99 0.64 13.16
C LEU A 211 -17.55 -0.30 12.09
N LEU A 212 -16.90 -0.38 10.94
CA LEU A 212 -17.45 -1.05 9.76
C LEU A 212 -17.10 -2.53 9.67
N VAL A 213 -15.92 -2.93 10.14
CA VAL A 213 -15.41 -4.31 10.04
C VAL A 213 -14.83 -4.75 11.40
N PRO A 214 -15.65 -4.78 12.48
CA PRO A 214 -15.19 -4.95 13.85
C PRO A 214 -14.39 -6.22 14.09
N ASP A 215 -14.77 -7.34 13.45
CA ASP A 215 -14.10 -8.62 13.64
C ASP A 215 -12.66 -8.60 13.07
N ARG A 216 -12.51 -8.11 11.82
CA ARG A 216 -11.18 -7.95 11.21
C ARG A 216 -10.35 -6.90 11.93
N TYR A 217 -10.98 -5.80 12.36
CA TYR A 217 -10.31 -4.78 13.16
C TYR A 217 -9.74 -5.35 14.46
N LYS A 218 -10.53 -6.13 15.19
CA LYS A 218 -10.10 -6.75 16.46
C LYS A 218 -8.87 -7.62 16.26
N ILE A 219 -8.92 -8.55 15.30
CA ILE A 219 -7.83 -9.47 14.99
C ILE A 219 -6.57 -8.68 14.58
N GLN A 220 -6.72 -7.67 13.71
CA GLN A 220 -5.58 -6.87 13.25
C GLN A 220 -5.00 -6.00 14.37
N LEU A 221 -5.82 -5.45 15.26
CA LEU A 221 -5.37 -4.66 16.41
C LEU A 221 -4.61 -5.53 17.41
N GLU A 222 -5.14 -6.68 17.79
CA GLU A 222 -4.48 -7.64 18.68
C GLU A 222 -3.12 -8.05 18.11
N ARG A 223 -3.04 -8.30 16.81
CA ARG A 223 -1.78 -8.59 16.12
C ARG A 223 -0.79 -7.42 16.15
N ALA A 224 -1.25 -6.19 15.95
CA ALA A 224 -0.41 -4.99 16.00
C ALA A 224 0.12 -4.72 17.42
N GLN A 225 -0.67 -5.02 18.45
CA GLN A 225 -0.31 -4.86 19.85
C GLN A 225 0.79 -5.82 20.32
N LEU A 226 1.06 -6.90 19.60
CA LEU A 226 2.21 -7.79 19.88
C LEU A 226 3.56 -7.13 19.57
N THR A 227 3.57 -6.03 18.83
CA THR A 227 4.76 -5.24 18.50
C THR A 227 4.48 -3.74 18.66
N PRO A 228 4.22 -3.25 19.88
CA PRO A 228 3.73 -1.90 20.14
C PRO A 228 4.68 -0.80 19.69
N ALA A 229 6.00 -1.06 19.68
CA ALA A 229 7.01 -0.12 19.18
C ALA A 229 6.88 0.16 17.67
N TYR A 230 6.18 -0.71 16.91
CA TYR A 230 5.95 -0.59 15.47
C TYR A 230 4.47 -0.40 15.11
N GLN A 231 3.67 0.00 16.08
CA GLN A 231 2.26 0.33 15.94
C GLN A 231 2.10 1.84 15.76
N ILE A 232 1.42 2.28 14.71
CA ILE A 232 1.18 3.71 14.49
C ILE A 232 0.16 4.20 15.51
N ALA A 233 0.60 5.06 16.44
CA ALA A 233 -0.26 5.78 17.39
C ALA A 233 -1.38 4.92 18.01
N LYS A 234 -1.04 3.69 18.41
CA LYS A 234 -1.96 2.69 19.02
C LYS A 234 -3.13 2.27 18.10
N THR A 235 -3.02 2.44 16.79
CA THR A 235 -4.00 1.99 15.80
C THR A 235 -3.74 0.55 15.35
N ALA A 236 -4.64 -0.03 14.55
CA ALA A 236 -4.46 -1.37 13.99
C ALA A 236 -3.43 -1.42 12.83
N TYR A 237 -2.60 -0.38 12.64
CA TYR A 237 -1.69 -0.23 11.50
C TYR A 237 -0.24 -0.13 11.91
N SER A 238 0.65 -0.63 11.05
CA SER A 238 2.10 -0.40 11.11
C SER A 238 2.61 0.51 10.00
N THR A 239 1.92 0.56 8.87
CA THR A 239 2.44 1.16 7.65
C THR A 239 1.32 1.83 6.84
N LEU A 240 1.69 2.92 6.17
CA LEU A 240 0.90 3.52 5.11
C LEU A 240 1.63 3.39 3.78
N THR A 241 0.90 3.09 2.72
CA THR A 241 1.33 3.33 1.35
C THR A 241 0.64 4.59 0.83
N ILE A 242 1.42 5.49 0.23
CA ILE A 242 0.97 6.81 -0.24
C ILE A 242 1.32 6.90 -1.72
N ASN A 243 0.29 7.05 -2.58
CA ASN A 243 0.43 7.08 -4.04
C ASN A 243 -0.02 8.44 -4.58
N TYR A 244 0.82 9.11 -5.38
CA TYR A 244 0.50 10.39 -6.01
C TYR A 244 0.28 10.21 -7.50
N ASP A 245 -0.93 10.47 -8.00
CA ASP A 245 -1.32 10.33 -9.41
C ASP A 245 -0.83 9.03 -10.08
N TRP A 246 -0.66 7.98 -9.28
CA TRP A 246 -0.04 6.76 -9.73
C TRP A 246 -1.08 5.64 -9.90
N ARG A 247 -1.10 5.08 -11.12
CA ARG A 247 -1.95 3.95 -11.48
C ARG A 247 -1.28 2.63 -11.11
N THR A 248 -1.97 1.77 -10.36
CA THR A 248 -1.50 0.42 -10.07
C THR A 248 -1.99 -0.59 -11.11
N ALA A 249 -1.11 -1.51 -11.50
CA ALA A 249 -1.46 -2.69 -12.29
C ALA A 249 -2.09 -3.77 -11.41
N CYS A 250 -2.70 -4.79 -12.01
CA CYS A 250 -3.36 -5.90 -11.32
C CYS A 250 -2.37 -6.66 -10.42
N HIS A 251 -2.65 -6.76 -9.12
CA HIS A 251 -1.81 -7.42 -8.13
C HIS A 251 -2.60 -7.84 -6.89
N LYS A 252 -1.95 -8.56 -5.98
CA LYS A 252 -2.39 -8.84 -4.61
C LYS A 252 -1.31 -8.34 -3.64
N ASP A 253 -1.70 -7.83 -2.48
CA ASP A 253 -0.76 -7.37 -1.45
C ASP A 253 -0.29 -8.53 -0.56
N LYS A 254 0.78 -9.21 -1.02
CA LYS A 254 1.36 -10.41 -0.36
C LYS A 254 2.10 -10.11 0.95
N GLY A 255 2.35 -8.83 1.26
CA GLY A 255 3.10 -8.39 2.43
C GLY A 255 2.26 -7.99 3.63
N ASP A 256 0.95 -7.89 3.44
CA ASP A 256 0.01 -7.47 4.46
C ASP A 256 -0.47 -8.65 5.30
N TYR A 257 -0.98 -8.37 6.50
CA TYR A 257 -1.48 -9.40 7.40
C TYR A 257 -2.73 -10.06 6.82
N GLU A 258 -2.70 -11.38 6.70
CA GLU A 258 -3.67 -12.15 5.91
C GLU A 258 -5.11 -12.06 6.45
N GLU A 259 -5.28 -12.00 7.78
CA GLU A 259 -6.58 -11.87 8.41
C GLU A 259 -7.05 -10.41 8.54
N GLY A 260 -6.20 -9.47 8.12
CA GLY A 260 -6.49 -8.04 8.13
C GLY A 260 -7.21 -7.54 6.90
N PHE A 261 -7.44 -6.22 6.88
CA PHE A 261 -7.97 -5.47 5.74
C PHE A 261 -7.08 -4.28 5.43
N GLY A 262 -6.96 -3.93 4.14
CA GLY A 262 -6.46 -2.63 3.73
C GLY A 262 -7.55 -1.56 3.87
N ASN A 263 -7.15 -0.39 4.35
CA ASN A 263 -8.08 0.73 4.54
C ASN A 263 -7.64 1.90 3.68
N LEU A 264 -8.39 2.16 2.62
CA LEU A 264 -8.05 3.11 1.57
C LEU A 264 -8.91 4.36 1.68
N ILE A 265 -8.24 5.50 1.51
CA ILE A 265 -8.84 6.81 1.29
C ILE A 265 -8.20 7.51 0.11
N VAL A 266 -8.88 8.50 -0.42
CA VAL A 266 -8.34 9.41 -1.44
C VAL A 266 -8.40 10.84 -0.91
N LEU A 267 -7.31 11.57 -1.09
CA LEU A 267 -7.21 12.99 -0.83
C LEU A 267 -7.05 13.72 -2.16
N GLU A 268 -7.62 14.92 -2.24
CA GLU A 268 -7.59 15.76 -3.43
C GLU A 268 -6.83 17.04 -3.14
N LYS A 269 -6.02 17.49 -4.10
CA LYS A 269 -5.36 18.78 -4.00
C LYS A 269 -6.42 19.89 -3.92
N GLN A 270 -6.28 20.76 -2.90
CA GLN A 270 -7.15 21.93 -2.79
C GLN A 270 -7.01 22.81 -4.03
N LYS A 271 -8.15 23.30 -4.51
CA LYS A 271 -8.21 24.22 -5.62
C LYS A 271 -8.11 25.68 -5.11
N PRO A 272 -7.57 26.59 -5.90
CA PRO A 272 -7.83 28.00 -5.72
C PRO A 272 -9.35 28.24 -5.77
N HIS A 273 -9.87 29.12 -4.93
CA HIS A 273 -11.28 29.47 -4.82
C HIS A 273 -11.95 29.59 -6.20
N ASN A 274 -13.15 29.00 -6.35
CA ASN A 274 -14.09 29.12 -7.49
C ASN A 274 -13.98 28.19 -8.70
N THR A 275 -13.55 26.95 -8.58
CA THR A 275 -13.77 25.98 -9.65
C THR A 275 -14.40 24.67 -9.15
N ASP A 276 -15.60 24.34 -9.64
CA ASP A 276 -16.32 23.06 -9.36
C ASP A 276 -15.72 21.86 -10.09
N ILE A 277 -14.71 22.08 -10.94
CA ILE A 277 -14.09 21.03 -11.76
C ILE A 277 -13.19 20.15 -10.87
N LYS A 278 -13.43 18.85 -10.80
CA LYS A 278 -12.54 17.90 -10.11
C LYS A 278 -11.14 17.96 -10.70
N PRO A 279 -10.08 17.94 -9.87
CA PRO A 279 -8.69 18.02 -10.35
C PRO A 279 -8.30 16.81 -11.19
N PHE A 280 -8.98 15.67 -11.00
CA PHE A 280 -8.76 14.43 -11.75
C PHE A 280 -10.08 13.67 -11.95
N THR A 281 -10.06 12.71 -12.87
CA THR A 281 -11.12 11.73 -13.09
C THR A 281 -10.54 10.32 -13.20
N GLY A 282 -11.35 9.28 -12.96
CA GLY A 282 -10.88 7.90 -12.94
C GLY A 282 -10.09 7.56 -11.67
N GLY A 283 -9.14 6.63 -11.77
CA GLY A 283 -8.40 6.14 -10.61
C GLY A 283 -9.24 5.28 -9.67
N TYR A 284 -10.35 4.72 -10.16
CA TYR A 284 -11.22 3.82 -9.39
C TYR A 284 -10.44 2.60 -8.90
N ILE A 285 -10.74 2.13 -7.71
CA ILE A 285 -10.20 0.87 -7.19
C ILE A 285 -11.00 -0.26 -7.80
N GLY A 286 -10.39 -1.05 -8.67
CA GLY A 286 -11.04 -2.14 -9.38
C GLY A 286 -10.70 -3.52 -8.81
N PHE A 287 -11.70 -4.39 -8.76
CA PHE A 287 -11.63 -5.80 -8.40
C PHE A 287 -11.95 -6.63 -9.64
N PRO A 288 -10.94 -6.95 -10.47
CA PRO A 288 -11.17 -7.53 -11.80
C PRO A 288 -11.77 -8.95 -11.75
N LYS A 289 -11.58 -9.70 -10.68
CA LYS A 289 -12.23 -11.00 -10.47
C LYS A 289 -13.75 -10.86 -10.44
N TRP A 290 -14.24 -9.78 -9.86
CA TRP A 290 -15.63 -9.55 -9.52
C TRP A 290 -16.34 -8.58 -10.48
N GLY A 291 -15.63 -8.00 -11.43
CA GLY A 291 -16.19 -7.05 -12.42
C GLY A 291 -16.69 -5.75 -11.82
N ILE A 292 -16.22 -5.35 -10.65
CA ILE A 292 -16.62 -4.13 -9.95
C ILE A 292 -15.46 -3.17 -9.77
N CYS A 293 -15.75 -1.87 -9.70
CA CYS A 293 -14.81 -0.87 -9.22
C CYS A 293 -15.50 0.17 -8.34
N VAL A 294 -14.72 0.88 -7.51
CA VAL A 294 -15.20 1.85 -6.52
C VAL A 294 -14.59 3.22 -6.83
N ASP A 295 -15.47 4.22 -6.97
CA ASP A 295 -15.08 5.63 -7.13
C ASP A 295 -14.88 6.26 -5.75
N VAL A 296 -13.67 6.18 -5.22
CA VAL A 296 -13.31 6.75 -3.93
C VAL A 296 -12.83 8.19 -4.13
N CYS A 297 -13.53 9.14 -3.52
CA CYS A 297 -13.25 10.57 -3.53
C CYS A 297 -12.73 11.04 -2.16
N GLN A 298 -12.37 12.31 -2.05
CA GLN A 298 -11.99 12.92 -0.77
C GLN A 298 -13.11 12.80 0.26
N GLY A 299 -12.76 12.45 1.50
CA GLY A 299 -13.71 12.25 2.59
C GLY A 299 -14.35 10.86 2.65
N ASP A 300 -14.18 10.04 1.61
CA ASP A 300 -14.69 8.67 1.55
C ASP A 300 -13.74 7.70 2.27
N PHE A 301 -14.29 6.55 2.66
CA PHE A 301 -13.54 5.47 3.28
C PHE A 301 -13.89 4.14 2.62
N LEU A 302 -12.85 3.37 2.30
CA LEU A 302 -12.94 2.03 1.75
C LEU A 302 -12.13 1.04 2.59
N ALA A 303 -12.81 0.13 3.30
CA ALA A 303 -12.18 -1.09 3.83
C ALA A 303 -12.28 -2.18 2.77
N MET A 304 -11.16 -2.85 2.44
CA MET A 304 -11.14 -3.87 1.40
C MET A 304 -10.19 -5.01 1.72
N ASP A 305 -10.51 -6.19 1.21
CA ASP A 305 -9.61 -7.33 1.21
C ASP A 305 -8.53 -7.13 0.14
N VAL A 306 -7.32 -6.73 0.59
CA VAL A 306 -6.16 -6.50 -0.29
C VAL A 306 -5.51 -7.78 -0.82
N HIS A 307 -5.92 -8.95 -0.31
CA HIS A 307 -5.50 -10.27 -0.80
C HIS A 307 -6.31 -10.71 -2.02
N GLU A 308 -7.42 -10.03 -2.32
CA GLU A 308 -8.09 -10.12 -3.60
C GLU A 308 -7.33 -9.37 -4.70
N TRP A 309 -7.48 -9.82 -5.96
CA TRP A 309 -6.90 -9.14 -7.11
C TRP A 309 -7.48 -7.75 -7.28
N HIS A 310 -6.62 -6.73 -7.22
CA HIS A 310 -7.04 -5.34 -7.34
C HIS A 310 -6.07 -4.49 -8.16
N CYS A 311 -6.54 -3.36 -8.64
CA CYS A 311 -5.77 -2.38 -9.42
C CYS A 311 -6.49 -1.02 -9.47
N ASN A 312 -5.86 -0.02 -10.08
CA ASN A 312 -6.53 1.24 -10.38
C ASN A 312 -6.87 1.37 -11.88
N THR A 313 -8.01 1.97 -12.18
CA THR A 313 -8.30 2.45 -13.53
C THR A 313 -7.38 3.63 -13.90
N LEU A 314 -7.43 4.09 -15.14
CA LEU A 314 -6.65 5.24 -15.60
C LEU A 314 -7.04 6.50 -14.82
N ILE A 315 -6.04 7.26 -14.38
CA ILE A 315 -6.20 8.59 -13.79
C ILE A 315 -5.97 9.61 -14.91
N LYS A 316 -6.89 10.55 -15.06
CA LYS A 316 -6.77 11.71 -15.96
C LYS A 316 -6.81 12.97 -15.11
N GLY A 317 -5.84 13.87 -15.33
CA GLY A 317 -5.62 15.03 -14.46
C GLY A 317 -4.54 14.79 -13.42
N SER A 318 -4.49 15.59 -12.37
CA SER A 318 -3.44 15.56 -11.34
C SER A 318 -3.97 16.02 -9.98
N GLY A 319 -3.21 15.72 -8.91
CA GLY A 319 -3.56 16.12 -7.54
C GLY A 319 -4.38 15.08 -6.78
N ARG A 320 -4.31 13.81 -7.20
CA ARG A 320 -4.88 12.68 -6.48
C ARG A 320 -3.82 12.00 -5.61
N LEU A 321 -4.09 11.92 -4.33
CA LEU A 321 -3.26 11.19 -3.39
C LEU A 321 -4.10 10.07 -2.77
N SER A 322 -3.74 8.80 -3.00
CA SER A 322 -4.39 7.68 -2.34
C SER A 322 -3.51 7.11 -1.23
N ILE A 323 -4.13 6.85 -0.10
CA ILE A 323 -3.46 6.31 1.09
C ILE A 323 -4.11 4.97 1.43
N VAL A 324 -3.27 3.95 1.67
CA VAL A 324 -3.71 2.67 2.21
C VAL A 324 -3.03 2.45 3.55
N CYS A 325 -3.82 2.30 4.61
CA CYS A 325 -3.34 1.93 5.95
C CYS A 325 -3.48 0.42 6.15
N TYR A 326 -2.43 -0.23 6.62
CA TYR A 326 -2.39 -1.69 6.78
C TYR A 326 -1.40 -2.15 7.86
N LEU A 327 -1.49 -3.41 8.24
CA LEU A 327 -0.53 -4.08 9.12
C LEU A 327 0.35 -5.01 8.28
N ARG A 328 1.67 -4.84 8.35
CA ARG A 328 2.58 -5.77 7.67
C ARG A 328 2.70 -7.07 8.45
N LYS A 329 2.56 -8.21 7.75
CA LYS A 329 2.58 -9.54 8.38
C LYS A 329 3.88 -9.87 9.10
N ASN A 330 5.01 -9.39 8.59
CA ASN A 330 6.32 -9.72 9.17
C ASN A 330 6.70 -8.83 10.37
N MET A 331 5.92 -7.77 10.70
CA MET A 331 6.19 -6.96 11.88
C MET A 331 6.18 -7.77 13.16
N ILE A 332 5.39 -8.85 13.23
CA ILE A 332 5.37 -9.75 14.40
C ILE A 332 6.74 -10.34 14.74
N ASN A 333 7.62 -10.44 13.74
CA ASN A 333 8.97 -10.98 13.93
C ASN A 333 9.96 -9.90 14.39
N CYS A 334 9.51 -8.67 14.61
CA CYS A 334 10.35 -7.58 15.09
C CYS A 334 10.30 -7.52 16.61
N ARG A 335 11.47 -7.63 17.23
CA ARG A 335 11.55 -7.45 18.67
C ARG A 335 11.39 -5.99 19.03
N ASN A 336 10.66 -5.72 20.11
CA ASN A 336 10.71 -4.45 20.78
C ASN A 336 12.13 -4.29 21.34
N HIS A 337 12.87 -3.32 20.82
CA HIS A 337 14.10 -2.88 21.47
C HIS A 337 13.63 -1.98 22.64
N GLU A 338 13.65 -2.54 23.84
CA GLU A 338 13.61 -1.76 25.08
C GLU A 338 14.91 -1.00 25.26
#